data_c80456f8817c2fbffacfc2ced91df5b3
#
_entry.id   c80456f8817c2fbffacfc2ced91df5b3
#
_cell.length_a   1.000
_cell.length_b   1.000
_cell.length_c   1.000
_cell.angle_alpha   90.00
_cell.angle_beta   90.00
_cell.angle_gamma   90.00
#
_symmetry.space_group_name_H-M   'P 1'
#
loop_
_entity.id
_entity.type
_entity.pdbx_description
1 polymer ?
#
loop_
_entity_poly.entity_id
_entity_poly.type
_entity_poly.pdbx_seq_one_letter_code
_entity_poly.pdbx_strand_id
1 'polypeptide(L)'
;MARETAKKMRWHNEENIDDGVVRHSSDSVAWKSFDAQHPTFSAELRNIRLGLASDGFQPYGNMSSNHSIWPVVLATYNLPPWDCMKNPYFMMTLLIPGPKCPGNDIDVYLQPMVEELKELWDGVETYDAHSKSNFLMRVAIMWTINDFPAYGNLSGWSTKGKLACPCCHKDIQSTSLRSKLCYMGHHRFLPMDHPWRRSRTLFDGKVEMGVAPNPLTGDEVLVQLQALGNVAFGKGQKRKRDVHKNAYNWKKKSIFFQLPYWKSLMLRHNLDVIHIKRNVSDNIISTVMNMVGKTKNTLKSRYDLMDLGIRQRLHPIEDGNNILLPAACYALSPEEKLKVCSFLANLKVPDAFSSNISRINLKFTMGCKSIGFKPL
;
A
#
# COMPACT_ATOMS: atom_id res chain seq x y z
N MET A 1 30.75 10.70 -1.92
CA MET A 1 29.71 10.92 -0.88
C MET A 1 30.22 11.98 0.10
N ALA A 2 29.40 12.98 0.47
CA ALA A 2 29.79 13.99 1.45
C ALA A 2 30.08 13.35 2.82
N ARG A 3 31.05 13.91 3.58
CA ARG A 3 31.53 13.31 4.84
C ARG A 3 30.41 13.02 5.85
N GLU A 4 29.50 13.99 6.04
CA GLU A 4 28.38 13.85 6.99
C GLU A 4 27.36 12.80 6.50
N THR A 5 27.07 12.76 5.22
CA THR A 5 26.18 11.74 4.66
C THR A 5 26.80 10.35 4.78
N ALA A 6 28.10 10.22 4.49
CA ALA A 6 28.82 8.96 4.63
C ALA A 6 28.81 8.42 6.07
N LYS A 7 28.92 9.30 7.07
CA LYS A 7 28.76 8.94 8.48
C LYS A 7 27.34 8.44 8.75
N LYS A 8 26.32 9.20 8.38
CA LYS A 8 24.90 8.86 8.62
C LYS A 8 24.46 7.56 7.93
N MET A 9 25.09 7.17 6.82
CA MET A 9 24.82 5.92 6.12
C MET A 9 25.12 4.64 6.93
N ARG A 10 25.84 4.76 8.02
CA ARG A 10 26.16 3.66 8.94
C ARG A 10 25.21 3.60 10.16
N TRP A 11 24.31 4.57 10.29
CA TRP A 11 23.43 4.72 11.44
C TRP A 11 22.64 3.45 11.76
N HIS A 12 22.15 2.76 10.74
CA HIS A 12 21.33 1.55 10.88
C HIS A 12 22.01 0.41 11.62
N ASN A 13 23.34 0.43 11.74
CA ASN A 13 24.13 -0.55 12.47
C ASN A 13 24.87 0.04 13.68
N GLU A 14 25.45 1.24 13.54
CA GLU A 14 26.33 1.82 14.56
C GLU A 14 25.55 2.54 15.69
N GLU A 15 24.40 3.14 15.39
CA GLU A 15 23.65 3.96 16.33
C GLU A 15 22.23 3.43 16.62
N ASN A 16 21.72 2.51 15.81
CA ASN A 16 20.41 1.89 16.04
C ASN A 16 20.46 0.89 17.20
N ILE A 17 19.40 0.90 18.02
CA ILE A 17 19.31 0.04 19.23
C ILE A 17 18.39 -1.14 18.93
N ASP A 18 18.89 -2.35 18.98
CA ASP A 18 18.10 -3.58 18.82
C ASP A 18 17.51 -4.03 20.18
N ASP A 19 16.43 -3.36 20.59
CA ASP A 19 15.68 -3.68 21.83
C ASP A 19 14.33 -4.38 21.55
N GLY A 20 14.13 -4.86 20.32
CA GLY A 20 12.89 -5.50 19.87
C GLY A 20 11.78 -4.53 19.48
N VAL A 21 11.99 -3.21 19.59
CA VAL A 21 11.02 -2.20 19.15
C VAL A 21 11.33 -1.78 17.71
N VAL A 22 10.36 -1.90 16.83
CA VAL A 22 10.51 -1.50 15.42
C VAL A 22 10.39 0.01 15.30
N ARG A 23 11.53 0.69 15.08
CA ARG A 23 11.63 2.15 14.86
C ARG A 23 12.12 2.49 13.48
N HIS A 24 12.84 1.56 12.88
CA HIS A 24 13.48 1.72 11.59
C HIS A 24 13.29 0.45 10.75
N SER A 25 13.49 0.56 9.43
CA SER A 25 13.40 -0.59 8.53
C SER A 25 14.43 -1.68 8.84
N SER A 26 15.60 -1.33 9.40
CA SER A 26 16.63 -2.29 9.83
C SER A 26 16.17 -3.21 10.98
N ASP A 27 15.18 -2.80 11.77
CA ASP A 27 14.63 -3.60 12.87
C ASP A 27 13.71 -4.71 12.37
N SER A 28 13.28 -4.61 11.09
CA SER A 28 12.33 -5.53 10.51
C SER A 28 12.91 -6.93 10.28
N VAL A 29 12.05 -7.94 10.44
CA VAL A 29 12.40 -9.34 10.11
C VAL A 29 12.83 -9.47 8.65
N ALA A 30 12.25 -8.69 7.74
CA ALA A 30 12.61 -8.72 6.31
C ALA A 30 14.04 -8.27 6.06
N TRP A 31 14.50 -7.23 6.75
CA TRP A 31 15.90 -6.77 6.66
C TRP A 31 16.86 -7.81 7.25
N LYS A 32 16.58 -8.28 8.46
CA LYS A 32 17.41 -9.31 9.13
C LYS A 32 17.48 -10.60 8.31
N SER A 33 16.37 -10.99 7.66
CA SER A 33 16.33 -12.14 6.76
C SER A 33 17.17 -11.93 5.49
N PHE A 34 17.16 -10.73 4.91
CA PHE A 34 18.00 -10.39 3.78
C PHE A 34 19.50 -10.46 4.13
N ASP A 35 19.89 -9.87 5.26
CA ASP A 35 21.27 -9.87 5.73
C ASP A 35 21.78 -11.30 5.99
N ALA A 36 20.94 -12.16 6.57
CA ALA A 36 21.27 -13.57 6.79
C ALA A 36 21.45 -14.37 5.48
N GLN A 37 20.67 -14.06 4.45
CA GLN A 37 20.75 -14.72 3.14
C GLN A 37 21.90 -14.19 2.26
N HIS A 38 22.33 -12.95 2.52
CA HIS A 38 23.39 -12.26 1.74
C HIS A 38 24.52 -11.76 2.64
N PRO A 39 25.25 -12.67 3.34
CA PRO A 39 26.28 -12.29 4.32
C PRO A 39 27.42 -11.48 3.73
N THR A 40 27.78 -11.71 2.46
CA THR A 40 28.81 -10.91 1.78
C THR A 40 28.37 -9.48 1.49
N PHE A 41 27.06 -9.24 1.34
CA PHE A 41 26.49 -7.91 1.20
C PHE A 41 26.40 -7.22 2.57
N SER A 42 25.92 -7.91 3.58
CA SER A 42 25.70 -7.34 4.91
C SER A 42 26.99 -7.09 5.71
N ALA A 43 28.08 -7.79 5.39
CA ALA A 43 29.39 -7.58 6.02
C ALA A 43 29.96 -6.19 5.78
N GLU A 44 29.62 -5.54 4.67
CA GLU A 44 29.99 -4.15 4.39
C GLU A 44 28.81 -3.21 4.76
N LEU A 45 28.95 -2.52 5.89
CA LEU A 45 27.89 -1.66 6.45
C LEU A 45 27.51 -0.49 5.54
N ARG A 46 28.43 -0.08 4.65
CA ARG A 46 28.22 1.03 3.71
C ARG A 46 27.43 0.61 2.47
N ASN A 47 27.15 -0.68 2.30
CA ASN A 47 26.29 -1.15 1.23
C ASN A 47 24.90 -0.57 1.37
N ILE A 48 24.32 -0.12 0.25
CA ILE A 48 23.11 0.70 0.23
C ILE A 48 21.88 -0.18 0.09
N ARG A 49 20.89 0.07 0.96
CA ARG A 49 19.57 -0.56 0.92
C ARG A 49 18.52 0.49 0.58
N LEU A 50 17.84 0.26 -0.52
CA LEU A 50 16.87 1.19 -1.10
C LEU A 50 15.46 0.69 -0.98
N GLY A 51 14.51 1.61 -0.80
CA GLY A 51 13.09 1.39 -1.10
C GLY A 51 12.71 2.11 -2.37
N LEU A 52 11.85 1.51 -3.18
CA LEU A 52 11.34 2.11 -4.40
C LEU A 52 9.86 2.47 -4.20
N ALA A 53 9.49 3.70 -4.56
CA ALA A 53 8.10 4.14 -4.63
C ALA A 53 7.79 4.68 -6.03
N SER A 54 6.59 4.36 -6.53
CA SER A 54 6.09 4.94 -7.77
C SER A 54 4.58 5.06 -7.69
N ASP A 55 4.05 6.22 -8.05
CA ASP A 55 2.61 6.49 -8.10
C ASP A 55 2.31 7.48 -9.22
N GLY A 56 1.08 7.43 -9.71
CA GLY A 56 0.61 8.36 -10.73
C GLY A 56 0.07 9.64 -10.11
N PHE A 57 0.57 10.78 -10.52
CA PHE A 57 -0.01 12.05 -10.12
C PHE A 57 -0.32 12.96 -11.29
N GLN A 58 -1.28 13.86 -11.08
CA GLN A 58 -1.67 14.84 -12.07
C GLN A 58 -0.97 16.17 -11.81
N PRO A 59 -0.08 16.61 -12.73
CA PRO A 59 0.74 17.81 -12.49
C PRO A 59 -0.04 19.13 -12.59
N TYR A 60 -1.17 19.14 -13.30
CA TYR A 60 -1.89 20.38 -13.63
C TYR A 60 -2.94 20.79 -12.62
N GLY A 61 -3.19 20.02 -11.56
CA GLY A 61 -4.15 20.35 -10.51
C GLY A 61 -5.62 20.46 -11.01
N ASN A 62 -5.87 20.26 -12.29
CA ASN A 62 -7.17 20.38 -12.91
C ASN A 62 -7.79 18.98 -13.10
N MET A 63 -8.93 18.72 -12.41
CA MET A 63 -9.61 17.43 -12.46
C MET A 63 -10.22 17.10 -13.84
N SER A 64 -10.23 18.02 -14.78
CA SER A 64 -10.80 17.82 -16.12
C SER A 64 -9.86 17.14 -17.11
N SER A 65 -8.55 17.08 -16.85
CA SER A 65 -7.60 16.39 -17.72
C SER A 65 -7.15 15.06 -17.11
N ASN A 66 -7.29 13.97 -17.85
CA ASN A 66 -6.83 12.65 -17.43
C ASN A 66 -5.31 12.45 -17.69
N HIS A 67 -4.50 13.46 -17.34
CA HIS A 67 -3.05 13.38 -17.52
C HIS A 67 -2.39 12.89 -16.24
N SER A 68 -1.69 11.77 -16.31
CA SER A 68 -0.97 11.19 -15.17
C SER A 68 0.49 10.95 -15.55
N ILE A 69 1.41 11.55 -14.80
CA ILE A 69 2.84 11.26 -14.87
C ILE A 69 3.24 10.36 -13.71
N TRP A 70 4.28 9.54 -13.91
CA TRP A 70 4.69 8.53 -12.94
C TRP A 70 6.17 8.69 -12.60
N PRO A 71 6.50 9.37 -11.51
CA PRO A 71 7.86 9.39 -10.98
C PRO A 71 8.20 8.04 -10.35
N VAL A 72 9.44 7.64 -10.49
CA VAL A 72 10.05 6.54 -9.75
C VAL A 72 11.08 7.13 -8.81
N VAL A 73 10.87 6.93 -7.53
CA VAL A 73 11.66 7.54 -6.46
C VAL A 73 12.30 6.44 -5.63
N LEU A 74 13.58 6.60 -5.32
CA LEU A 74 14.32 5.76 -4.41
C LEU A 74 14.55 6.48 -3.08
N ALA A 75 14.32 5.78 -1.97
CA ALA A 75 14.64 6.21 -0.62
C ALA A 75 15.76 5.37 -0.04
N THR A 76 16.74 6.00 0.60
CA THR A 76 17.90 5.32 1.19
C THR A 76 17.62 4.97 2.64
N TYR A 77 17.47 3.68 2.94
CA TYR A 77 17.14 3.19 4.28
C TYR A 77 18.33 3.02 5.22
N ASN A 78 19.54 3.25 4.77
CA ASN A 78 20.70 3.28 5.66
C ASN A 78 20.70 4.47 6.61
N LEU A 79 20.01 5.55 6.20
CA LEU A 79 19.95 6.82 6.94
C LEU A 79 19.07 6.69 8.19
N PRO A 80 19.32 7.51 9.24
CA PRO A 80 18.45 7.56 10.40
C PRO A 80 16.99 7.89 10.02
N PRO A 81 15.99 7.43 10.81
CA PRO A 81 14.58 7.57 10.47
C PRO A 81 14.11 9.02 10.31
N TRP A 82 14.74 9.96 11.01
CA TRP A 82 14.45 11.40 10.88
C TRP A 82 15.04 12.05 9.63
N ASP A 83 15.91 11.36 8.89
CA ASP A 83 16.53 11.88 7.66
C ASP A 83 16.07 11.09 6.41
N CYS A 84 15.88 9.77 6.49
CA CYS A 84 15.63 8.93 5.33
C CYS A 84 14.38 9.33 4.52
N MET A 85 13.40 10.00 5.16
CA MET A 85 12.16 10.47 4.51
C MET A 85 12.17 11.98 4.20
N LYS A 86 13.31 12.67 4.33
CA LYS A 86 13.44 14.09 3.95
C LYS A 86 13.73 14.25 2.46
N ASN A 87 13.17 15.29 1.86
CA ASN A 87 13.33 15.58 0.43
C ASN A 87 14.77 15.51 -0.11
N PRO A 88 15.82 16.00 0.57
CA PRO A 88 17.19 15.94 0.05
C PRO A 88 17.74 14.54 -0.15
N TYR A 89 17.13 13.52 0.47
CA TYR A 89 17.58 12.13 0.44
C TYR A 89 16.73 11.23 -0.46
N PHE A 90 15.71 11.79 -1.11
CA PHE A 90 14.98 11.10 -2.16
C PHE A 90 15.68 11.30 -3.50
N MET A 91 15.83 10.19 -4.23
CA MET A 91 16.37 10.21 -5.60
C MET A 91 15.24 9.94 -6.59
N MET A 92 14.87 10.91 -7.39
CA MET A 92 14.01 10.67 -8.53
C MET A 92 14.86 10.09 -9.67
N THR A 93 14.73 8.80 -9.90
CA THR A 93 15.54 8.07 -10.89
C THR A 93 14.92 8.09 -12.27
N LEU A 94 13.59 8.20 -12.33
CA LEU A 94 12.86 8.15 -13.58
C LEU A 94 11.58 8.96 -13.46
N LEU A 95 11.21 9.65 -14.54
CA LEU A 95 9.90 10.28 -14.69
C LEU A 95 9.23 9.71 -15.95
N ILE A 96 8.23 8.87 -15.78
CA ILE A 96 7.46 8.31 -16.89
C ILE A 96 6.44 9.36 -17.33
N PRO A 97 6.55 9.87 -18.59
CA PRO A 97 5.63 10.89 -19.08
C PRO A 97 4.24 10.30 -19.31
N GLY A 98 3.21 11.12 -19.03
CA GLY A 98 1.84 10.76 -19.33
C GLY A 98 1.54 10.64 -20.82
N PRO A 99 0.27 10.84 -21.21
CA PRO A 99 -0.86 11.19 -20.33
C PRO A 99 -1.49 10.01 -19.57
N LYS A 100 -1.18 8.77 -19.94
CA LYS A 100 -1.81 7.57 -19.38
C LYS A 100 -0.89 6.85 -18.40
N CYS A 101 -1.51 6.16 -17.43
CA CYS A 101 -0.82 5.20 -16.58
C CYS A 101 -0.06 4.17 -17.43
N PRO A 102 1.21 3.87 -17.14
CA PRO A 102 2.02 2.91 -17.89
C PRO A 102 1.47 1.48 -17.82
N GLY A 103 0.72 1.15 -16.78
CA GLY A 103 0.19 -0.20 -16.60
C GLY A 103 1.29 -1.27 -16.55
N ASN A 104 1.10 -2.37 -17.29
CA ASN A 104 2.11 -3.43 -17.37
C ASN A 104 3.40 -3.01 -18.07
N ASP A 105 3.33 -2.00 -18.94
CA ASP A 105 4.48 -1.50 -19.71
C ASP A 105 5.47 -0.69 -18.86
N ILE A 106 5.18 -0.49 -17.57
CA ILE A 106 6.11 0.16 -16.64
C ILE A 106 7.47 -0.54 -16.63
N ASP A 107 7.53 -1.83 -16.88
CA ASP A 107 8.78 -2.60 -16.92
C ASP A 107 9.71 -2.15 -18.04
N VAL A 108 9.17 -1.68 -19.16
CA VAL A 108 9.96 -1.12 -20.27
C VAL A 108 10.70 0.14 -19.83
N TYR A 109 10.03 0.99 -19.05
CA TYR A 109 10.63 2.21 -18.52
C TYR A 109 11.66 1.91 -17.40
N LEU A 110 11.42 0.85 -16.64
CA LEU A 110 12.30 0.45 -15.53
C LEU A 110 13.54 -0.33 -15.99
N GLN A 111 13.60 -0.79 -17.25
CA GLN A 111 14.68 -1.62 -17.75
C GLN A 111 16.08 -1.00 -17.53
N PRO A 112 16.34 0.29 -17.87
CA PRO A 112 17.67 0.89 -17.63
C PRO A 112 18.05 0.88 -16.15
N MET A 113 17.10 1.22 -15.26
CA MET A 113 17.35 1.22 -13.81
C MET A 113 17.68 -0.20 -13.29
N VAL A 114 16.99 -1.22 -13.81
CA VAL A 114 17.27 -2.62 -13.40
C VAL A 114 18.63 -3.08 -13.90
N GLU A 115 19.08 -2.64 -15.06
CA GLU A 115 20.43 -2.92 -15.57
C GLU A 115 21.50 -2.27 -14.69
N GLU A 116 21.36 -0.99 -14.34
CA GLU A 116 22.24 -0.32 -13.38
C GLU A 116 22.26 -1.03 -12.01
N LEU A 117 21.10 -1.46 -11.52
CA LEU A 117 21.02 -2.18 -10.24
C LEU A 117 21.72 -3.54 -10.25
N LYS A 118 21.83 -4.20 -11.40
CA LYS A 118 22.64 -5.42 -11.53
C LYS A 118 24.13 -5.10 -11.40
N GLU A 119 24.61 -4.07 -12.09
CA GLU A 119 26.00 -3.60 -11.97
C GLU A 119 26.32 -3.18 -10.53
N LEU A 120 25.42 -2.44 -9.90
CA LEU A 120 25.54 -2.02 -8.51
C LEU A 120 25.46 -3.19 -7.51
N TRP A 121 24.79 -4.28 -7.84
CA TRP A 121 24.79 -5.50 -7.03
C TRP A 121 26.16 -6.20 -7.06
N ASP A 122 26.81 -6.23 -8.22
CA ASP A 122 28.16 -6.78 -8.36
C ASP A 122 29.20 -5.90 -7.66
N GLY A 123 28.97 -4.61 -7.59
CA GLY A 123 29.72 -3.62 -6.82
C GLY A 123 30.51 -2.63 -7.65
N VAL A 124 30.59 -1.41 -7.14
CA VAL A 124 31.32 -0.28 -7.76
C VAL A 124 32.30 0.29 -6.76
N GLU A 125 33.56 0.49 -7.19
CA GLU A 125 34.56 1.10 -6.37
C GLU A 125 34.18 2.55 -6.04
N THR A 126 34.08 2.86 -4.74
CA THR A 126 33.55 4.12 -4.24
C THR A 126 34.43 4.67 -3.13
N TYR A 127 34.69 5.98 -3.16
CA TYR A 127 35.43 6.67 -2.09
C TYR A 127 34.51 7.10 -0.97
N ASP A 128 34.80 6.68 0.24
CA ASP A 128 34.15 7.11 1.47
C ASP A 128 34.90 8.29 2.09
N ALA A 129 34.32 9.48 2.03
CA ALA A 129 34.93 10.70 2.56
C ALA A 129 35.01 10.74 4.10
N HIS A 130 34.26 9.89 4.81
CA HIS A 130 34.31 9.81 6.27
C HIS A 130 35.51 8.98 6.72
N SER A 131 35.65 7.76 6.21
CA SER A 131 36.79 6.87 6.52
C SER A 131 38.04 7.18 5.70
N LYS A 132 37.94 8.01 4.66
CA LYS A 132 39.02 8.34 3.70
C LYS A 132 39.60 7.11 3.02
N SER A 133 38.75 6.15 2.68
CA SER A 133 39.14 4.89 2.04
C SER A 133 38.21 4.54 0.89
N ASN A 134 38.75 3.81 -0.07
CA ASN A 134 37.93 3.17 -1.10
C ASN A 134 37.30 1.89 -0.58
N PHE A 135 36.14 1.55 -1.08
CA PHE A 135 35.45 0.30 -0.82
C PHE A 135 34.60 -0.09 -2.02
N LEU A 136 34.26 -1.37 -2.10
CA LEU A 136 33.35 -1.89 -3.11
C LEU A 136 31.91 -1.68 -2.62
N MET A 137 31.25 -0.62 -3.11
CA MET A 137 29.88 -0.30 -2.78
C MET A 137 28.92 -1.19 -3.56
N ARG A 138 28.03 -1.88 -2.87
CA ARG A 138 26.92 -2.62 -3.45
C ARG A 138 25.59 -1.99 -3.09
N VAL A 139 24.57 -2.20 -3.94
CA VAL A 139 23.24 -1.63 -3.74
C VAL A 139 22.17 -2.70 -3.94
N ALA A 140 21.15 -2.69 -3.09
CA ALA A 140 19.98 -3.56 -3.22
C ALA A 140 18.69 -2.78 -2.97
N ILE A 141 17.66 -3.03 -3.80
CA ILE A 141 16.28 -2.63 -3.49
C ILE A 141 15.69 -3.69 -2.56
N MET A 142 15.30 -3.28 -1.35
CA MET A 142 14.71 -4.16 -0.36
C MET A 142 13.25 -4.51 -0.67
N TRP A 143 12.49 -3.51 -1.13
CA TRP A 143 11.08 -3.64 -1.51
C TRP A 143 10.59 -2.43 -2.28
N THR A 144 9.41 -2.57 -2.87
CA THR A 144 8.66 -1.43 -3.39
C THR A 144 7.52 -1.06 -2.45
N ILE A 145 7.12 0.23 -2.40
CA ILE A 145 6.01 0.74 -1.59
C ILE A 145 5.02 1.42 -2.53
N ASN A 146 3.77 0.95 -2.55
CA ASN A 146 2.82 1.34 -3.57
C ASN A 146 1.38 1.40 -3.06
N ASP A 147 0.54 2.20 -3.70
CA ASP A 147 -0.91 2.01 -3.64
C ASP A 147 -1.33 0.75 -4.43
N PHE A 148 -2.62 0.39 -4.41
CA PHE A 148 -3.10 -0.80 -5.11
C PHE A 148 -2.87 -0.79 -6.63
N PRO A 149 -3.12 0.30 -7.37
CA PRO A 149 -2.80 0.40 -8.79
C PRO A 149 -1.33 0.23 -9.12
N ALA A 150 -0.45 0.94 -8.43
CA ALA A 150 1.00 0.85 -8.63
C ALA A 150 1.54 -0.53 -8.21
N TYR A 151 1.02 -1.10 -7.12
CA TYR A 151 1.33 -2.49 -6.74
C TYR A 151 1.05 -3.45 -7.91
N GLY A 152 -0.12 -3.35 -8.53
CA GLY A 152 -0.48 -4.20 -9.67
C GLY A 152 0.47 -4.02 -10.87
N ASN A 153 0.88 -2.78 -11.14
CA ASN A 153 1.79 -2.46 -12.24
C ASN A 153 3.20 -3.01 -12.00
N LEU A 154 3.73 -2.90 -10.79
CA LEU A 154 5.11 -3.31 -10.45
C LEU A 154 5.22 -4.81 -10.17
N SER A 155 4.29 -5.37 -9.40
CA SER A 155 4.34 -6.80 -9.05
C SER A 155 3.86 -7.71 -10.18
N GLY A 156 2.95 -7.23 -11.03
CA GLY A 156 2.23 -8.03 -12.01
C GLY A 156 1.02 -8.78 -11.47
N TRP A 157 0.74 -8.71 -10.16
CA TRP A 157 -0.49 -9.25 -9.57
C TRP A 157 -1.64 -8.29 -9.75
N SER A 158 -2.74 -8.72 -10.38
CA SER A 158 -3.91 -7.86 -10.53
C SER A 158 -4.60 -7.60 -9.20
N THR A 159 -4.68 -6.33 -8.81
CA THR A 159 -5.39 -5.87 -7.60
C THR A 159 -6.89 -5.70 -7.83
N LYS A 160 -7.48 -6.37 -8.84
CA LYS A 160 -8.90 -6.30 -9.21
C LYS A 160 -9.50 -7.70 -9.28
N GLY A 161 -10.82 -7.78 -9.06
CA GLY A 161 -11.58 -9.04 -9.16
C GLY A 161 -11.49 -9.90 -7.90
N LYS A 162 -11.96 -11.15 -7.99
CA LYS A 162 -12.10 -12.04 -6.83
C LYS A 162 -10.80 -12.35 -6.11
N LEU A 163 -9.66 -12.36 -6.82
CA LEU A 163 -8.33 -12.67 -6.29
C LEU A 163 -7.46 -11.40 -6.11
N ALA A 164 -8.08 -10.26 -5.79
CA ALA A 164 -7.37 -8.98 -5.75
C ALA A 164 -6.31 -8.86 -4.63
N CYS A 165 -6.48 -9.56 -3.51
CA CYS A 165 -5.55 -9.42 -2.39
C CYS A 165 -4.19 -10.06 -2.68
N PRO A 166 -3.10 -9.27 -2.67
CA PRO A 166 -1.76 -9.80 -2.91
C PRO A 166 -1.18 -10.59 -1.75
N CYS A 167 -1.76 -10.49 -0.55
CA CYS A 167 -1.33 -11.27 0.63
C CYS A 167 -2.03 -12.62 0.71
N CYS A 168 -3.33 -12.66 0.34
CA CYS A 168 -4.11 -13.88 0.42
C CYS A 168 -4.01 -14.75 -0.83
N HIS A 169 -3.66 -14.18 -1.97
CA HIS A 169 -3.59 -14.86 -3.27
C HIS A 169 -4.86 -15.70 -3.56
N LYS A 170 -4.68 -17.02 -3.78
CA LYS A 170 -5.79 -17.96 -4.03
C LYS A 170 -6.69 -18.20 -2.81
N ASP A 171 -6.17 -17.95 -1.60
CA ASP A 171 -6.88 -18.22 -0.35
C ASP A 171 -7.76 -17.06 0.10
N ILE A 172 -7.95 -16.06 -0.76
CA ILE A 172 -8.83 -14.93 -0.50
C ILE A 172 -10.30 -15.37 -0.41
N GLN A 173 -10.98 -14.92 0.63
CA GLN A 173 -12.42 -15.10 0.78
C GLN A 173 -13.14 -13.89 0.18
N SER A 174 -13.68 -14.04 -1.03
CA SER A 174 -14.43 -12.99 -1.71
C SER A 174 -15.89 -13.41 -1.92
N THR A 175 -16.81 -12.48 -1.60
CA THR A 175 -18.26 -12.64 -1.77
C THR A 175 -18.78 -11.58 -2.74
N SER A 176 -19.54 -12.00 -3.73
CA SER A 176 -20.22 -11.08 -4.63
C SER A 176 -21.44 -10.49 -3.92
N LEU A 177 -21.51 -9.18 -3.82
CA LEU A 177 -22.66 -8.41 -3.38
C LEU A 177 -23.40 -7.83 -4.59
N ARG A 178 -24.56 -7.15 -4.38
CA ARG A 178 -25.39 -6.62 -5.47
C ARG A 178 -24.63 -5.73 -6.44
N SER A 179 -23.70 -4.90 -5.97
CA SER A 179 -22.97 -3.94 -6.81
C SER A 179 -21.45 -3.98 -6.70
N LYS A 180 -20.90 -4.82 -5.86
CA LYS A 180 -19.45 -4.86 -5.57
C LYS A 180 -19.01 -6.23 -5.09
N LEU A 181 -17.69 -6.44 -5.05
CA LEU A 181 -17.08 -7.55 -4.33
C LEU A 181 -16.78 -7.13 -2.90
N CYS A 182 -17.02 -8.03 -1.96
CA CYS A 182 -16.61 -7.91 -0.57
C CYS A 182 -15.57 -8.98 -0.27
N TYR A 183 -14.55 -8.61 0.49
CA TYR A 183 -13.52 -9.54 0.94
C TYR A 183 -13.72 -9.81 2.42
N MET A 184 -13.96 -11.05 2.76
CA MET A 184 -14.30 -11.53 4.10
C MET A 184 -13.09 -12.24 4.74
N GLY A 185 -13.26 -12.81 5.94
CA GLY A 185 -12.25 -13.64 6.57
C GLY A 185 -11.05 -12.89 7.15
N HIS A 186 -11.15 -11.57 7.39
CA HIS A 186 -10.04 -10.79 7.95
C HIS A 186 -9.64 -11.25 9.36
N HIS A 187 -10.58 -11.82 10.13
CA HIS A 187 -10.36 -12.28 11.50
C HIS A 187 -9.31 -13.38 11.59
N ARG A 188 -9.08 -14.15 10.50
CA ARG A 188 -8.06 -15.20 10.46
C ARG A 188 -6.63 -14.69 10.65
N PHE A 189 -6.41 -13.36 10.50
CA PHE A 189 -5.13 -12.71 10.78
C PHE A 189 -4.94 -12.32 12.25
N LEU A 190 -5.98 -12.43 13.07
CA LEU A 190 -5.89 -12.22 14.51
C LEU A 190 -5.40 -13.51 15.20
N PRO A 191 -4.84 -13.42 16.42
CA PRO A 191 -4.51 -14.58 17.24
C PRO A 191 -5.71 -15.53 17.40
N MET A 192 -5.46 -16.83 17.52
CA MET A 192 -6.53 -17.86 17.56
C MET A 192 -7.49 -17.69 18.75
N ASP A 193 -7.01 -17.16 19.86
CA ASP A 193 -7.76 -16.87 21.07
C ASP A 193 -8.48 -15.54 21.07
N HIS A 194 -8.29 -14.71 20.04
CA HIS A 194 -8.85 -13.37 20.00
C HIS A 194 -10.39 -13.38 20.03
N PRO A 195 -11.06 -12.57 20.90
CA PRO A 195 -12.51 -12.57 21.08
C PRO A 195 -13.30 -12.34 19.79
N TRP A 196 -12.79 -11.52 18.89
CA TRP A 196 -13.47 -11.23 17.62
C TRP A 196 -13.54 -12.44 16.70
N ARG A 197 -12.62 -13.39 16.78
CA ARG A 197 -12.70 -14.63 16.00
C ARG A 197 -13.85 -15.52 16.47
N ARG A 198 -14.20 -15.47 17.74
CA ARG A 198 -15.24 -16.29 18.39
C ARG A 198 -16.62 -15.60 18.41
N SER A 199 -16.71 -14.34 18.02
CA SER A 199 -17.94 -13.57 18.10
C SER A 199 -18.96 -14.07 17.07
N ARG A 200 -20.13 -14.48 17.58
CA ARG A 200 -21.31 -14.86 16.77
C ARG A 200 -22.30 -13.71 16.56
N THR A 201 -22.05 -12.56 17.20
CA THR A 201 -22.94 -11.38 17.12
C THR A 201 -22.38 -10.27 16.27
N LEU A 202 -21.07 -10.28 16.03
CA LEU A 202 -20.37 -9.30 15.21
C LEU A 202 -20.04 -9.90 13.83
N PHE A 203 -19.68 -9.02 12.91
CA PHE A 203 -19.24 -9.34 11.56
C PHE A 203 -20.29 -10.12 10.75
N ASP A 204 -19.99 -11.36 10.35
CA ASP A 204 -20.88 -12.25 9.60
C ASP A 204 -21.61 -13.25 10.51
N GLY A 205 -21.46 -13.14 11.82
CA GLY A 205 -22.10 -14.03 12.80
C GLY A 205 -21.49 -15.43 12.91
N LYS A 206 -20.35 -15.69 12.26
CA LYS A 206 -19.66 -16.97 12.26
C LYS A 206 -18.37 -16.92 13.06
N VAL A 207 -18.01 -18.07 13.62
CA VAL A 207 -16.70 -18.27 14.27
C VAL A 207 -15.65 -18.45 13.18
N GLU A 208 -14.57 -17.67 13.23
CA GLU A 208 -13.46 -17.78 12.28
C GLU A 208 -12.40 -18.75 12.81
N MET A 209 -12.34 -19.93 12.24
CA MET A 209 -11.36 -20.98 12.58
C MET A 209 -10.21 -21.07 11.57
N GLY A 210 -10.29 -20.34 10.47
CA GLY A 210 -9.27 -20.34 9.42
C GLY A 210 -7.93 -19.79 9.89
N VAL A 211 -6.85 -20.27 9.32
CA VAL A 211 -5.49 -19.76 9.55
C VAL A 211 -5.15 -18.72 8.49
N ALA A 212 -4.41 -17.69 8.89
CA ALA A 212 -3.88 -16.72 7.93
C ALA A 212 -3.01 -17.44 6.87
N PRO A 213 -3.15 -17.12 5.58
CA PRO A 213 -2.29 -17.69 4.56
C PRO A 213 -0.84 -17.22 4.78
N ASN A 214 0.11 -18.10 4.57
CA ASN A 214 1.52 -17.75 4.57
C ASN A 214 1.87 -16.90 3.35
N PRO A 215 2.72 -15.90 3.49
CA PRO A 215 3.27 -15.16 2.35
C PRO A 215 4.02 -16.11 1.41
N LEU A 216 3.82 -15.95 0.10
CA LEU A 216 4.54 -16.74 -0.89
C LEU A 216 6.02 -16.33 -0.96
N THR A 217 6.89 -17.32 -1.00
CA THR A 217 8.30 -17.15 -1.33
C THR A 217 8.48 -16.70 -2.80
N GLY A 218 9.64 -16.14 -3.14
CA GLY A 218 9.91 -15.78 -4.53
C GLY A 218 9.93 -16.97 -5.48
N ASP A 219 10.39 -18.13 -5.02
CA ASP A 219 10.42 -19.35 -5.83
C ASP A 219 9.00 -19.88 -6.08
N GLU A 220 8.11 -19.87 -5.07
CA GLU A 220 6.70 -20.23 -5.27
C GLU A 220 6.00 -19.28 -6.25
N VAL A 221 6.29 -17.98 -6.19
CA VAL A 221 5.78 -17.01 -7.17
C VAL A 221 6.30 -17.33 -8.57
N LEU A 222 7.58 -17.66 -8.72
CA LEU A 222 8.16 -18.03 -10.02
C LEU A 222 7.52 -19.30 -10.60
N VAL A 223 7.22 -20.30 -9.75
CA VAL A 223 6.49 -21.52 -10.18
C VAL A 223 5.10 -21.14 -10.72
N GLN A 224 4.37 -20.26 -10.03
CA GLN A 224 3.06 -19.78 -10.51
C GLN A 224 3.18 -19.01 -11.84
N LEU A 225 4.25 -18.25 -12.02
CA LEU A 225 4.50 -17.44 -13.22
C LEU A 225 4.92 -18.27 -14.42
N GLN A 226 5.51 -19.46 -14.24
CA GLN A 226 5.87 -20.36 -15.34
C GLN A 226 4.68 -20.71 -16.25
N ALA A 227 3.48 -20.78 -15.68
CA ALA A 227 2.25 -21.03 -16.43
C ALA A 227 1.84 -19.88 -17.37
N LEU A 228 2.41 -18.68 -17.22
CA LEU A 228 2.07 -17.52 -18.06
C LEU A 228 2.74 -17.54 -19.44
N GLY A 229 3.84 -18.31 -19.59
CA GLY A 229 4.71 -18.25 -20.77
C GLY A 229 5.40 -16.89 -20.91
N ASN A 230 6.08 -16.67 -22.03
CA ASN A 230 6.74 -15.39 -22.31
C ASN A 230 5.70 -14.31 -22.60
N VAL A 231 5.66 -13.28 -21.77
CA VAL A 231 4.82 -12.09 -21.98
C VAL A 231 5.66 -11.02 -22.67
N ALA A 232 5.34 -10.71 -23.93
CA ALA A 232 5.91 -9.55 -24.61
C ALA A 232 5.30 -8.25 -24.04
N PHE A 233 6.15 -7.25 -23.76
CA PHE A 233 5.74 -5.92 -23.32
C PHE A 233 5.57 -4.99 -24.54
N GLY A 234 4.73 -3.95 -24.38
CA GLY A 234 4.44 -2.97 -25.42
C GLY A 234 3.02 -3.09 -25.96
N LYS A 235 2.67 -2.27 -26.97
CA LYS A 235 1.32 -2.18 -27.56
C LYS A 235 0.91 -3.43 -28.39
N GLY A 236 1.54 -4.57 -28.18
CA GLY A 236 1.22 -5.83 -28.83
C GLY A 236 -0.09 -6.43 -28.34
N GLN A 237 -0.80 -7.01 -29.28
CA GLN A 237 -2.06 -7.75 -29.27
C GLN A 237 -2.71 -8.02 -27.91
N LYS A 238 -3.98 -7.56 -27.78
CA LYS A 238 -4.89 -8.00 -26.71
C LYS A 238 -4.95 -9.54 -26.72
N ARG A 239 -4.34 -10.18 -25.74
CA ARG A 239 -4.49 -11.62 -25.55
C ARG A 239 -5.98 -11.94 -25.42
N LYS A 240 -6.50 -12.82 -26.30
CA LYS A 240 -7.77 -13.51 -26.05
C LYS A 240 -7.63 -14.19 -24.68
N ARG A 241 -8.53 -13.87 -23.75
CA ARG A 241 -8.60 -14.55 -22.46
C ARG A 241 -8.92 -16.02 -22.68
N ASP A 242 -7.90 -16.84 -22.64
CA ASP A 242 -8.10 -18.27 -22.34
C ASP A 242 -8.51 -18.37 -20.87
N VAL A 243 -9.82 -18.33 -20.64
CA VAL A 243 -10.46 -18.29 -19.32
C VAL A 243 -10.11 -19.52 -18.47
N HIS A 244 -9.58 -20.58 -19.08
CA HIS A 244 -9.32 -21.86 -18.41
C HIS A 244 -7.87 -22.09 -17.94
N LYS A 245 -6.92 -21.19 -18.22
CA LYS A 245 -5.49 -21.45 -17.95
C LYS A 245 -4.87 -20.67 -16.80
N ASN A 246 -5.52 -19.66 -16.22
CA ASN A 246 -4.92 -18.88 -15.13
C ASN A 246 -5.66 -19.14 -13.80
N ALA A 247 -5.19 -20.12 -13.04
CA ALA A 247 -5.59 -20.33 -11.65
C ALA A 247 -5.20 -19.14 -10.73
N TYR A 248 -4.36 -18.22 -11.21
CA TYR A 248 -3.81 -17.10 -10.47
C TYR A 248 -4.09 -15.76 -11.17
N ASN A 249 -3.98 -14.67 -10.42
CA ASN A 249 -4.31 -13.31 -10.90
C ASN A 249 -3.10 -12.56 -11.51
N TRP A 250 -2.02 -13.29 -11.87
CA TRP A 250 -0.84 -12.71 -12.51
C TRP A 250 -1.13 -12.20 -13.93
N LYS A 251 -0.61 -11.02 -14.26
CA LYS A 251 -0.70 -10.38 -15.60
C LYS A 251 0.64 -10.41 -16.32
N LYS A 252 1.74 -10.41 -15.57
CA LYS A 252 3.10 -10.43 -16.05
C LYS A 252 4.05 -11.01 -14.98
N LYS A 253 5.27 -11.35 -15.38
CA LYS A 253 6.39 -11.50 -14.47
C LYS A 253 7.01 -10.11 -14.26
N SER A 254 7.16 -9.68 -13.01
CA SER A 254 7.79 -8.40 -12.69
C SER A 254 9.24 -8.36 -13.17
N ILE A 255 9.67 -7.21 -13.71
CA ILE A 255 11.05 -6.99 -14.16
C ILE A 255 12.08 -7.18 -13.02
N PHE A 256 11.69 -6.90 -11.80
CA PHE A 256 12.59 -7.05 -10.64
C PHE A 256 13.08 -8.49 -10.42
N PHE A 257 12.42 -9.51 -10.98
CA PHE A 257 12.93 -10.87 -10.98
C PHE A 257 14.19 -11.06 -11.85
N GLN A 258 14.65 -10.02 -12.54
CA GLN A 258 15.96 -10.00 -13.16
C GLN A 258 17.10 -9.69 -12.17
N LEU A 259 16.78 -9.11 -10.99
CA LEU A 259 17.75 -8.86 -9.92
C LEU A 259 18.11 -10.19 -9.22
N PRO A 260 19.40 -10.52 -9.05
CA PRO A 260 19.83 -11.82 -8.55
C PRO A 260 19.25 -12.20 -7.18
N TYR A 261 19.01 -11.19 -6.33
CA TYR A 261 18.55 -11.36 -4.95
C TYR A 261 17.02 -11.25 -4.79
N TRP A 262 16.27 -10.78 -5.80
CA TRP A 262 14.85 -10.43 -5.64
C TRP A 262 13.97 -11.59 -5.18
N LYS A 263 14.24 -12.80 -5.65
CA LYS A 263 13.48 -13.99 -5.26
C LYS A 263 13.68 -14.39 -3.79
N SER A 264 14.82 -14.03 -3.19
CA SER A 264 15.13 -14.33 -1.80
C SER A 264 14.47 -13.35 -0.81
N LEU A 265 13.98 -12.21 -1.28
CA LEU A 265 13.33 -11.21 -0.43
C LEU A 265 12.05 -11.77 0.21
N MET A 266 11.94 -11.64 1.54
CA MET A 266 10.73 -11.98 2.28
C MET A 266 9.56 -11.08 1.87
N LEU A 267 9.82 -9.77 1.74
CA LEU A 267 8.88 -8.77 1.25
C LEU A 267 9.43 -8.19 -0.06
N ARG A 268 8.68 -8.32 -1.15
CA ARG A 268 9.06 -7.77 -2.45
C ARG A 268 8.30 -6.49 -2.79
N HIS A 269 7.02 -6.48 -2.45
CA HIS A 269 6.13 -5.35 -2.71
C HIS A 269 5.29 -5.10 -1.47
N ASN A 270 5.31 -3.86 -0.98
CA ASN A 270 4.51 -3.39 0.15
C ASN A 270 3.40 -2.46 -0.31
N LEU A 271 2.31 -2.45 0.44
CA LEU A 271 1.27 -1.45 0.28
C LEU A 271 1.62 -0.18 1.06
N ASP A 272 1.30 0.97 0.50
CA ASP A 272 1.42 2.26 1.18
C ASP A 272 0.42 2.35 2.33
N VAL A 273 0.94 2.24 3.55
CA VAL A 273 0.14 2.29 4.78
C VAL A 273 -0.51 3.66 4.98
N ILE A 274 0.13 4.74 4.55
CA ILE A 274 -0.41 6.10 4.68
C ILE A 274 -1.63 6.26 3.78
N HIS A 275 -1.53 5.79 2.53
CA HIS A 275 -2.66 5.78 1.59
C HIS A 275 -3.84 4.93 2.11
N ILE A 276 -3.56 3.75 2.68
CA ILE A 276 -4.58 2.87 3.28
C ILE A 276 -5.24 3.56 4.48
N LYS A 277 -4.45 4.10 5.42
CA LYS A 277 -4.98 4.83 6.59
C LYS A 277 -5.87 5.99 6.17
N ARG A 278 -5.46 6.78 5.18
CA ARG A 278 -6.27 7.86 4.64
C ARG A 278 -7.61 7.36 4.12
N ASN A 279 -7.62 6.32 3.27
CA ASN A 279 -8.84 5.76 2.71
C ASN A 279 -9.78 5.19 3.78
N VAL A 280 -9.24 4.53 4.80
CA VAL A 280 -10.01 4.02 5.94
C VAL A 280 -10.61 5.18 6.75
N SER A 281 -9.81 6.18 7.09
CA SER A 281 -10.25 7.36 7.84
C SER A 281 -11.34 8.13 7.10
N ASP A 282 -11.16 8.38 5.79
CA ASP A 282 -12.16 9.06 4.94
C ASP A 282 -13.48 8.27 4.91
N ASN A 283 -13.42 6.95 4.80
CA ASN A 283 -14.60 6.09 4.82
C ASN A 283 -15.32 6.10 6.17
N ILE A 284 -14.58 6.05 7.28
CA ILE A 284 -15.14 6.10 8.64
C ILE A 284 -15.80 7.46 8.88
N ILE A 285 -15.04 8.55 8.69
CA ILE A 285 -15.53 9.91 8.94
C ILE A 285 -16.74 10.21 8.08
N SER A 286 -16.69 9.94 6.79
CA SER A 286 -17.81 10.22 5.89
C SER A 286 -19.07 9.39 6.21
N THR A 287 -18.91 8.19 6.78
CA THR A 287 -20.01 7.32 7.20
C THR A 287 -20.60 7.76 8.53
N VAL A 288 -19.77 8.06 9.53
CA VAL A 288 -20.17 8.56 10.85
C VAL A 288 -20.87 9.90 10.71
N MET A 289 -20.30 10.79 9.89
CA MET A 289 -20.89 12.11 9.59
C MET A 289 -22.06 12.04 8.60
N ASN A 290 -22.40 10.87 8.10
CA ASN A 290 -23.44 10.64 7.08
C ASN A 290 -23.37 11.64 5.91
N MET A 291 -22.16 11.78 5.32
CA MET A 291 -21.91 12.76 4.25
C MET A 291 -22.53 12.29 2.94
N VAL A 292 -23.37 13.13 2.35
CA VAL A 292 -24.02 12.85 1.06
C VAL A 292 -22.99 12.57 -0.03
N GLY A 293 -23.16 11.48 -0.78
CA GLY A 293 -22.27 11.05 -1.85
C GLY A 293 -20.96 10.36 -1.40
N LYS A 294 -20.62 10.41 -0.10
CA LYS A 294 -19.40 9.78 0.43
C LYS A 294 -19.66 8.69 1.46
N THR A 295 -20.78 8.78 2.19
CA THR A 295 -21.16 7.77 3.19
C THR A 295 -21.24 6.37 2.59
N LYS A 296 -20.80 5.38 3.33
CA LYS A 296 -21.01 3.96 3.00
C LYS A 296 -22.38 3.44 3.47
N ASN A 297 -23.12 4.25 4.22
CA ASN A 297 -24.47 3.96 4.69
C ASN A 297 -25.50 4.30 3.60
N THR A 298 -25.57 3.49 2.56
CA THR A 298 -26.45 3.67 1.41
C THR A 298 -27.53 2.59 1.35
N LEU A 299 -28.62 2.83 0.65
CA LEU A 299 -29.67 1.82 0.43
C LEU A 299 -29.08 0.51 -0.12
N LYS A 300 -28.16 0.60 -1.10
CA LYS A 300 -27.49 -0.59 -1.66
C LYS A 300 -26.72 -1.38 -0.59
N SER A 301 -25.98 -0.68 0.29
CA SER A 301 -25.23 -1.35 1.37
C SER A 301 -26.14 -1.96 2.42
N ARG A 302 -27.33 -1.40 2.63
CA ARG A 302 -28.33 -1.98 3.54
C ARG A 302 -28.96 -3.25 2.97
N TYR A 303 -29.21 -3.30 1.68
CA TYR A 303 -29.60 -4.53 0.99
C TYR A 303 -28.49 -5.58 0.99
N ASP A 304 -27.20 -5.18 0.84
CA ASP A 304 -26.10 -6.11 0.99
C ASP A 304 -26.05 -6.75 2.38
N LEU A 305 -26.37 -6.01 3.46
CA LEU A 305 -26.47 -6.54 4.82
C LEU A 305 -27.65 -7.53 4.95
N MET A 306 -28.77 -7.24 4.30
CA MET A 306 -29.94 -8.12 4.28
C MET A 306 -29.63 -9.43 3.55
N ASP A 307 -28.98 -9.37 2.39
CA ASP A 307 -28.58 -10.56 1.61
C ASP A 307 -27.56 -11.43 2.36
N LEU A 308 -26.69 -10.81 3.17
CA LEU A 308 -25.76 -11.51 4.04
C LEU A 308 -26.40 -12.04 5.33
N GLY A 309 -27.65 -11.69 5.64
CA GLY A 309 -28.36 -12.09 6.85
C GLY A 309 -27.80 -11.49 8.14
N ILE A 310 -27.06 -10.37 8.06
CA ILE A 310 -26.38 -9.74 9.21
C ILE A 310 -26.99 -8.38 9.53
N ARG A 311 -26.85 -7.94 10.80
CA ARG A 311 -27.27 -6.61 11.29
C ARG A 311 -28.73 -6.28 10.92
N GLN A 312 -29.65 -7.17 11.24
CA GLN A 312 -31.09 -7.08 10.91
C GLN A 312 -31.71 -5.72 11.23
N ARG A 313 -31.29 -5.06 12.33
CA ARG A 313 -31.77 -3.71 12.71
C ARG A 313 -31.48 -2.63 11.67
N LEU A 314 -30.62 -2.91 10.72
CA LEU A 314 -30.23 -1.97 9.66
C LEU A 314 -30.87 -2.31 8.31
N HIS A 315 -31.66 -3.36 8.22
CA HIS A 315 -32.31 -3.75 6.97
C HIS A 315 -33.32 -2.66 6.53
N PRO A 316 -33.44 -2.41 5.23
CA PRO A 316 -34.46 -1.51 4.72
C PRO A 316 -35.86 -2.01 5.07
N ILE A 317 -36.75 -1.11 5.41
CA ILE A 317 -38.17 -1.43 5.68
C ILE A 317 -39.00 -0.84 4.53
N GLU A 318 -39.77 -1.69 3.90
CA GLU A 318 -40.73 -1.29 2.86
C GLU A 318 -42.02 -0.70 3.53
N ASP A 319 -42.34 0.53 3.22
CA ASP A 319 -43.54 1.23 3.71
C ASP A 319 -44.30 1.76 2.48
N GLY A 320 -45.20 0.93 1.98
CA GLY A 320 -45.91 1.18 0.73
C GLY A 320 -44.96 1.37 -0.46
N ASN A 321 -45.00 2.53 -1.10
CA ASN A 321 -44.10 2.87 -2.21
C ASN A 321 -42.76 3.46 -1.75
N ASN A 322 -42.56 3.65 -0.45
CA ASN A 322 -41.36 4.22 0.11
C ASN A 322 -40.46 3.15 0.77
N ILE A 323 -39.16 3.41 0.81
CA ILE A 323 -38.21 2.58 1.52
C ILE A 323 -37.61 3.40 2.66
N LEU A 324 -37.89 2.96 3.89
CA LEU A 324 -37.36 3.58 5.09
C LEU A 324 -36.02 2.93 5.44
N LEU A 325 -34.99 3.73 5.69
CA LEU A 325 -33.72 3.28 6.23
C LEU A 325 -33.68 3.52 7.74
N PRO A 326 -33.68 2.46 8.56
CA PRO A 326 -33.56 2.60 10.01
C PRO A 326 -32.30 3.37 10.40
N ALA A 327 -32.38 4.19 11.45
CA ALA A 327 -31.26 4.94 11.95
C ALA A 327 -30.08 4.01 12.32
N ALA A 328 -28.87 4.37 11.89
CA ALA A 328 -27.68 3.62 12.23
C ALA A 328 -27.08 4.17 13.51
N CYS A 329 -26.78 3.29 14.47
CA CYS A 329 -26.17 3.67 15.75
C CYS A 329 -24.78 4.33 15.62
N TYR A 330 -24.14 4.18 14.46
CA TYR A 330 -22.84 4.78 14.15
C TYR A 330 -22.95 6.11 13.38
N ALA A 331 -24.12 6.51 12.94
CA ALA A 331 -24.32 7.79 12.24
C ALA A 331 -24.74 8.87 13.26
N LEU A 332 -23.99 9.94 13.31
CA LEU A 332 -24.25 11.05 14.23
C LEU A 332 -25.54 11.81 13.85
N SER A 333 -26.32 12.18 14.86
CA SER A 333 -27.40 13.14 14.73
C SER A 333 -26.90 14.54 14.35
N PRO A 334 -27.76 15.47 13.88
CA PRO A 334 -27.34 16.84 13.60
C PRO A 334 -26.68 17.54 14.80
N GLU A 335 -27.21 17.32 16.01
CA GLU A 335 -26.67 17.89 17.24
C GLU A 335 -25.28 17.33 17.60
N GLU A 336 -25.10 16.00 17.49
CA GLU A 336 -23.81 15.34 17.72
C GLU A 336 -22.76 15.79 16.69
N LYS A 337 -23.14 15.94 15.41
CA LYS A 337 -22.27 16.50 14.37
C LYS A 337 -21.78 17.89 14.74
N LEU A 338 -22.69 18.76 15.22
CA LEU A 338 -22.32 20.10 15.64
C LEU A 338 -21.30 20.08 16.78
N LYS A 339 -21.51 19.21 17.78
CA LYS A 339 -20.57 19.04 18.90
C LYS A 339 -19.19 18.59 18.42
N VAL A 340 -19.13 17.57 17.56
CA VAL A 340 -17.86 17.09 16.98
C VAL A 340 -17.18 18.17 16.17
N CYS A 341 -17.92 18.88 15.31
CA CYS A 341 -17.37 19.97 14.51
C CYS A 341 -16.83 21.10 15.38
N SER A 342 -17.56 21.49 16.43
CA SER A 342 -17.12 22.52 17.37
C SER A 342 -15.86 22.11 18.15
N PHE A 343 -15.78 20.85 18.56
CA PHE A 343 -14.57 20.30 19.19
C PHE A 343 -13.38 20.39 18.25
N LEU A 344 -13.50 19.89 17.01
CA LEU A 344 -12.43 19.91 16.03
C LEU A 344 -12.00 21.33 15.63
N ALA A 345 -12.94 22.30 15.60
CA ALA A 345 -12.63 23.70 15.32
C ALA A 345 -11.74 24.34 16.37
N ASN A 346 -11.90 23.92 17.61
CA ASN A 346 -11.18 24.43 18.77
C ASN A 346 -9.97 23.59 19.16
N LEU A 347 -9.71 22.50 18.43
CA LEU A 347 -8.59 21.60 18.73
C LEU A 347 -7.26 22.30 18.44
N LYS A 348 -6.46 22.46 19.48
CA LYS A 348 -5.08 22.93 19.37
C LYS A 348 -4.17 21.72 19.29
N VAL A 349 -3.33 21.67 18.25
CA VAL A 349 -2.31 20.64 18.07
C VAL A 349 -0.94 21.28 18.07
N PRO A 350 0.12 20.59 18.51
CA PRO A 350 1.49 21.09 18.45
C PRO A 350 1.89 21.45 17.01
N ASP A 351 2.78 22.41 16.89
CA ASP A 351 3.34 22.83 15.59
C ASP A 351 3.96 21.63 14.88
N ALA A 352 3.78 21.56 13.57
CA ALA A 352 4.24 20.49 12.70
C ALA A 352 3.61 19.09 12.97
N PHE A 353 2.66 18.96 13.90
CA PHE A 353 2.00 17.68 14.18
C PHE A 353 0.85 17.38 13.22
N SER A 354 0.10 18.39 12.81
CA SER A 354 -0.89 18.25 11.74
C SER A 354 -1.13 19.57 11.01
N SER A 355 -1.59 19.47 9.77
CA SER A 355 -2.15 20.60 9.06
C SER A 355 -3.45 21.05 9.74
N ASN A 356 -3.75 22.33 9.65
CA ASN A 356 -4.83 23.03 10.33
C ASN A 356 -6.20 22.31 10.22
N ILE A 357 -6.54 21.47 11.21
CA ILE A 357 -7.79 20.75 11.32
C ILE A 357 -8.98 21.71 11.41
N SER A 358 -8.79 22.90 11.97
CA SER A 358 -9.86 23.90 12.11
C SER A 358 -10.43 24.38 10.76
N ARG A 359 -9.61 24.39 9.69
CA ARG A 359 -10.08 24.74 8.33
C ARG A 359 -11.04 23.71 7.73
N ILE A 360 -11.07 22.50 8.25
CA ILE A 360 -11.96 21.44 7.80
C ILE A 360 -13.40 21.74 8.23
N ASN A 361 -13.57 22.42 9.36
CA ASN A 361 -14.87 22.65 10.02
C ASN A 361 -15.78 23.66 9.35
N LEU A 362 -15.25 24.71 8.74
CA LEU A 362 -16.06 25.69 8.04
C LEU A 362 -16.88 25.11 6.89
N LYS A 363 -16.44 23.98 6.33
CA LYS A 363 -17.16 23.27 5.26
C LYS A 363 -18.20 22.30 5.79
N PHE A 364 -18.08 21.80 7.02
CA PHE A 364 -19.07 20.90 7.64
C PHE A 364 -20.32 21.65 8.12
N THR A 365 -20.12 22.83 8.73
CA THR A 365 -21.22 23.64 9.28
C THR A 365 -22.08 24.29 8.20
N MET A 366 -21.57 24.48 6.98
CA MET A 366 -22.28 25.14 5.89
C MET A 366 -22.97 24.21 4.89
N GLY A 367 -23.16 22.92 5.20
CA GLY A 367 -23.78 21.95 4.27
C GLY A 367 -23.00 21.73 2.98
N CYS A 368 -21.70 21.98 3.00
CA CYS A 368 -20.87 22.11 1.82
C CYS A 368 -20.28 20.83 1.25
N LYS A 369 -20.34 20.81 -0.05
CA LYS A 369 -19.71 19.90 -0.99
C LYS A 369 -18.20 19.76 -0.71
N SER A 370 -17.75 18.50 -0.66
CA SER A 370 -16.35 18.02 -0.76
C SER A 370 -15.30 18.54 0.22
N ILE A 371 -14.90 17.69 1.16
CA ILE A 371 -13.64 17.83 1.88
C ILE A 371 -12.56 17.15 1.03
N GLY A 372 -11.76 17.96 0.39
CA GLY A 372 -10.49 17.53 -0.17
C GLY A 372 -9.42 17.61 0.92
N PHE A 373 -8.99 16.49 1.47
CA PHE A 373 -7.70 16.43 2.13
C PHE A 373 -6.63 16.65 1.04
N LYS A 374 -5.96 17.80 1.07
CA LYS A 374 -4.70 17.95 0.34
C LYS A 374 -3.61 17.31 1.20
N PRO A 375 -2.84 16.39 0.67
CA PRO A 375 -1.61 15.95 1.35
C PRO A 375 -0.63 17.13 1.42
N LEU A 376 0.13 17.16 2.50
CA LEU A 376 1.34 17.96 2.60
C LEU A 376 2.36 17.47 1.59
#